data_8ce2767a40ae7c2e59c5e8c1c435cd3c
#
_entry.id   8ce2767a40ae7c2e59c5e8c1c435cd3c
#
_cell.length_a   1.000
_cell.length_b   1.000
_cell.length_c   1.000
_cell.angle_alpha   90.00
_cell.angle_beta   90.00
_cell.angle_gamma   90.00
#
_symmetry.space_group_name_H-M   'P 1'
#
loop_
_entity.id
_entity.type
_entity.pdbx_description
1 polymer ?
#
loop_
_entity_poly.entity_id
_entity_poly.type
_entity_poly.pdbx_seq_one_letter_code
_entity_poly.pdbx_strand_id
1 'polypeptide(L)'
;MVVKHWSRLALFACSALFAVTVYAGFPSVPKETYKALNIDESVSPKELHEALVKRYKDPAQGAGKGSHSQYWEPIPYSMYLDPASFYKPPTSMKEVATREECVKCHTDESPVWVAAWKKSSHSNLDKIRKLSPNDPTYYKKAKLEAIENNLRSMNKLGVNEKLKEVGCIDCHVDINTKKKADHMVDLRMPTADVCGVCHLQEFAERESERDTLNWPQGVGWPTGRPSHALDYKANVEVTVYAGMPQREIAEGCTMCHTNQNKCDSCHTRHEFSAAESRKPEACATCHSGVDHNNWEAYSMSKHGKMVSMLGNKWNWDVQLKDAFTKGGQNAPTCAGCHMEYEGKFSHNIVRKIRWANYPVVPGIAENINSEWSEKRLDSWVKTCTACHSERFARSYLEFMDKGTLHLLAKYKEANAVVEGLYNDKMLTGQTSNRPDPPPPMEAGYSQFFQLYWSKDNNPSSLELKVLEMGENDLPKGHVGLAHVNPGGFTYTEGWGPLNRAYVEIQDENTKLRETVALKARIANLEAKRHSSLLDINSTEDKISLGGLGGGMLLAGTIALAGWRRREKSER
;
A
#
# COMPACT_ATOMS: atom_id res chain seq x y z
N MET A 1 -26.39 45.37 45.43
CA MET A 1 -26.94 44.04 45.04
C MET A 1 -27.25 43.95 43.55
N VAL A 2 -26.75 44.87 42.73
CA VAL A 2 -27.04 44.94 41.28
C VAL A 2 -25.86 44.49 40.41
N VAL A 3 -24.65 44.43 40.94
CA VAL A 3 -23.45 44.07 40.18
C VAL A 3 -23.26 42.54 39.93
N LYS A 4 -23.95 41.67 40.69
CA LYS A 4 -23.82 40.22 40.56
C LYS A 4 -24.70 39.58 39.46
N HIS A 5 -25.62 40.32 38.86
CA HIS A 5 -26.47 39.75 37.80
C HIS A 5 -25.92 39.98 36.39
N TRP A 6 -25.11 40.99 36.18
CA TRP A 6 -24.53 41.29 34.90
C TRP A 6 -23.36 40.33 34.53
N SER A 7 -22.64 39.84 35.53
CA SER A 7 -21.54 38.87 35.27
C SER A 7 -22.04 37.47 34.86
N ARG A 8 -23.27 37.10 35.29
CA ARG A 8 -23.86 35.80 34.87
C ARG A 8 -24.49 35.86 33.47
N LEU A 9 -25.04 37.01 33.06
CA LEU A 9 -25.55 37.18 31.70
C LEU A 9 -24.42 37.29 30.68
N ALA A 10 -23.30 37.94 31.01
CA ALA A 10 -22.12 37.99 30.14
C ALA A 10 -21.46 36.63 29.97
N LEU A 11 -21.39 35.80 31.00
CA LEU A 11 -20.87 34.44 30.88
C LEU A 11 -21.79 33.52 30.06
N PHE A 12 -23.12 33.69 30.17
CA PHE A 12 -24.07 32.92 29.35
C PHE A 12 -24.06 33.37 27.88
N ALA A 13 -23.90 34.66 27.60
CA ALA A 13 -23.77 35.17 26.24
C ALA A 13 -22.44 34.75 25.59
N CYS A 14 -21.33 34.73 26.33
CA CYS A 14 -20.05 34.21 25.84
C CYS A 14 -20.07 32.70 25.62
N SER A 15 -20.76 31.95 26.51
CA SER A 15 -20.89 30.48 26.34
C SER A 15 -21.80 30.12 25.14
N ALA A 16 -22.84 30.94 24.88
CA ALA A 16 -23.71 30.75 23.72
C ALA A 16 -23.02 31.17 22.41
N LEU A 17 -22.17 32.19 22.42
CA LEU A 17 -21.36 32.61 21.27
C LEU A 17 -20.22 31.61 20.97
N PHE A 18 -19.63 31.00 22.00
CA PHE A 18 -18.64 29.93 21.80
C PHE A 18 -19.28 28.63 21.30
N ALA A 19 -20.51 28.31 21.71
CA ALA A 19 -21.24 27.14 21.21
C ALA A 19 -21.65 27.31 19.72
N VAL A 20 -21.96 28.53 19.29
CA VAL A 20 -22.35 28.81 17.88
C VAL A 20 -21.11 28.85 16.95
N THR A 21 -19.96 29.30 17.44
CA THR A 21 -18.73 29.34 16.63
C THR A 21 -18.05 27.99 16.48
N VAL A 22 -18.24 27.06 17.42
CA VAL A 22 -17.71 25.69 17.30
C VAL A 22 -18.52 24.84 16.31
N TYR A 23 -19.80 25.16 16.10
CA TYR A 23 -20.63 24.45 15.10
C TYR A 23 -20.47 24.96 13.65
N ALA A 24 -19.89 26.11 13.44
CA ALA A 24 -19.71 26.69 12.10
C ALA A 24 -18.52 26.11 11.30
N GLY A 25 -17.74 25.21 11.90
CA GLY A 25 -16.54 24.62 11.29
C GLY A 25 -16.59 23.14 10.95
N PHE A 26 -17.71 22.46 11.24
CA PHE A 26 -17.83 21.04 10.86
C PHE A 26 -18.44 20.90 9.45
N PRO A 27 -17.88 20.02 8.62
CA PRO A 27 -18.44 19.77 7.30
C PRO A 27 -19.89 19.28 7.40
N SER A 28 -20.78 19.88 6.60
CA SER A 28 -22.18 19.46 6.55
C SER A 28 -22.31 18.20 5.70
N VAL A 29 -23.04 17.23 6.21
CA VAL A 29 -23.36 16.00 5.45
C VAL A 29 -24.16 16.37 4.20
N PRO A 30 -23.81 15.88 2.99
CA PRO A 30 -24.57 16.14 1.77
C PRO A 30 -26.02 15.70 1.87
N LYS A 31 -26.93 16.45 1.28
CA LYS A 31 -28.36 16.12 1.26
C LYS A 31 -28.64 14.77 0.62
N GLU A 32 -27.84 14.41 -0.37
CA GLU A 32 -27.89 13.11 -1.06
C GLU A 32 -27.69 11.93 -0.10
N THR A 33 -26.89 12.12 0.97
CA THR A 33 -26.68 11.10 2.00
C THR A 33 -27.98 10.82 2.78
N TYR A 34 -28.67 11.87 3.23
CA TYR A 34 -29.95 11.72 3.92
C TYR A 34 -31.00 11.08 3.03
N LYS A 35 -31.08 11.52 1.77
CA LYS A 35 -31.97 10.94 0.76
C LYS A 35 -31.66 9.47 0.51
N ALA A 36 -30.38 9.11 0.38
CA ALA A 36 -29.94 7.73 0.18
C ALA A 36 -30.24 6.82 1.37
N LEU A 37 -30.26 7.40 2.58
CA LEU A 37 -30.61 6.69 3.81
C LEU A 37 -32.12 6.71 4.10
N ASN A 38 -32.90 7.46 3.32
CA ASN A 38 -34.34 7.71 3.53
C ASN A 38 -34.64 8.25 4.94
N ILE A 39 -33.89 9.25 5.39
CA ILE A 39 -34.04 9.95 6.66
C ILE A 39 -34.10 11.45 6.46
N ASP A 40 -34.66 12.16 7.42
CA ASP A 40 -34.78 13.62 7.41
C ASP A 40 -33.44 14.32 7.70
N GLU A 41 -33.23 15.49 7.10
CA GLU A 41 -31.98 16.27 7.30
C GLU A 41 -31.86 16.83 8.73
N SER A 42 -32.94 16.82 9.51
CA SER A 42 -32.98 17.32 10.90
C SER A 42 -32.61 16.27 11.95
N VAL A 43 -32.38 15.01 11.55
CA VAL A 43 -31.99 13.95 12.49
C VAL A 43 -30.70 14.31 13.23
N SER A 44 -30.58 13.85 14.46
CA SER A 44 -29.37 14.04 15.24
C SER A 44 -28.16 13.32 14.64
N PRO A 45 -26.92 13.75 14.93
CA PRO A 45 -25.72 13.03 14.49
C PRO A 45 -25.69 11.56 14.90
N LYS A 46 -26.29 11.23 16.05
CA LYS A 46 -26.39 9.85 16.51
C LYS A 46 -27.33 9.02 15.64
N GLU A 47 -28.51 9.55 15.31
CA GLU A 47 -29.47 8.87 14.43
C GLU A 47 -28.93 8.70 13.02
N LEU A 48 -28.21 9.70 12.49
CA LEU A 48 -27.52 9.59 11.23
C LEU A 48 -26.47 8.46 11.26
N HIS A 49 -25.67 8.40 12.33
CA HIS A 49 -24.67 7.34 12.49
C HIS A 49 -25.32 5.95 12.55
N GLU A 50 -26.41 5.80 13.32
CA GLU A 50 -27.16 4.54 13.41
C GLU A 50 -27.74 4.11 12.04
N ALA A 51 -28.25 5.05 11.26
CA ALA A 51 -28.76 4.79 9.91
C ALA A 51 -27.64 4.35 8.95
N LEU A 52 -26.46 4.96 9.05
CA LEU A 52 -25.28 4.57 8.26
C LEU A 52 -24.78 3.18 8.64
N VAL A 53 -24.71 2.86 9.94
CA VAL A 53 -24.31 1.52 10.43
C VAL A 53 -25.31 0.47 9.96
N LYS A 54 -26.61 0.76 10.02
CA LYS A 54 -27.66 -0.15 9.53
C LYS A 54 -27.51 -0.42 8.04
N ARG A 55 -27.29 0.62 7.24
CA ARG A 55 -27.04 0.48 5.79
C ARG A 55 -25.74 -0.27 5.50
N TYR A 56 -24.70 -0.02 6.26
CA TYR A 56 -23.42 -0.72 6.11
C TYR A 56 -23.55 -2.22 6.34
N LYS A 57 -24.33 -2.61 7.36
CA LYS A 57 -24.59 -4.02 7.70
C LYS A 57 -25.65 -4.70 6.81
N ASP A 58 -26.29 -3.96 5.92
CA ASP A 58 -27.31 -4.50 5.02
C ASP A 58 -26.66 -5.47 4.01
N PRO A 59 -27.08 -6.76 3.99
CA PRO A 59 -26.54 -7.76 3.07
C PRO A 59 -26.70 -7.42 1.59
N ALA A 60 -27.73 -6.63 1.25
CA ALA A 60 -28.06 -6.28 -0.14
C ALA A 60 -27.35 -4.99 -0.62
N GLN A 61 -27.08 -4.05 0.29
CA GLN A 61 -26.66 -2.69 -0.05
C GLN A 61 -25.39 -2.23 0.63
N GLY A 62 -24.99 -2.87 1.72
CA GLY A 62 -23.86 -2.49 2.55
C GLY A 62 -22.52 -3.01 2.04
N ALA A 63 -21.44 -2.56 2.68
CA ALA A 63 -20.08 -3.06 2.45
C ALA A 63 -19.95 -4.54 2.83
N GLY A 64 -20.63 -4.96 3.91
CA GLY A 64 -20.71 -6.34 4.35
C GLY A 64 -21.79 -7.16 3.63
N LYS A 65 -22.09 -6.91 2.37
CA LYS A 65 -23.04 -7.71 1.62
C LYS A 65 -22.52 -9.14 1.37
N GLY A 66 -23.42 -10.10 1.46
CA GLY A 66 -23.06 -11.52 1.37
C GLY A 66 -23.41 -12.28 2.67
N SER A 67 -23.11 -13.58 2.69
CA SER A 67 -23.49 -14.49 3.76
C SER A 67 -22.90 -14.16 5.13
N HIS A 68 -21.80 -13.40 5.16
CA HIS A 68 -21.07 -13.04 6.39
C HIS A 68 -21.27 -11.60 6.84
N SER A 69 -22.15 -10.84 6.18
CA SER A 69 -22.40 -9.42 6.49
C SER A 69 -22.73 -9.15 7.97
N GLN A 70 -23.37 -10.11 8.64
CA GLN A 70 -23.73 -10.01 10.05
C GLN A 70 -22.52 -9.96 11.02
N TYR A 71 -21.34 -10.39 10.56
CA TYR A 71 -20.10 -10.40 11.37
C TYR A 71 -19.24 -9.18 11.15
N TRP A 72 -19.60 -8.32 10.19
CA TRP A 72 -18.82 -7.14 9.89
C TRP A 72 -19.07 -6.06 10.93
N GLU A 73 -18.01 -5.63 11.58
CA GLU A 73 -18.05 -4.45 12.44
C GLU A 73 -17.96 -3.18 11.59
N PRO A 74 -18.81 -2.19 11.86
CA PRO A 74 -18.73 -0.93 11.14
C PRO A 74 -17.45 -0.20 11.52
N ILE A 75 -16.67 0.22 10.52
CA ILE A 75 -15.56 1.14 10.74
C ILE A 75 -16.12 2.48 11.20
N PRO A 76 -15.43 3.21 12.10
CA PRO A 76 -15.89 4.50 12.58
C PRO A 76 -16.29 5.44 11.42
N TYR A 77 -17.39 6.12 11.57
CA TYR A 77 -17.96 7.03 10.56
C TYR A 77 -16.94 8.00 9.94
N SER A 78 -16.02 8.53 10.77
CA SER A 78 -14.94 9.41 10.34
C SER A 78 -13.98 8.80 9.33
N MET A 79 -13.93 7.47 9.21
CA MET A 79 -13.09 6.79 8.23
C MET A 79 -13.78 6.54 6.89
N TYR A 80 -15.11 6.60 6.84
CA TYR A 80 -15.89 6.41 5.59
C TYR A 80 -16.22 7.69 4.87
N LEU A 81 -16.09 8.80 5.55
CA LEU A 81 -16.46 10.08 5.00
C LEU A 81 -15.19 10.82 4.61
N ASP A 82 -15.00 11.03 3.31
CA ASP A 82 -14.06 12.03 2.86
C ASP A 82 -14.48 13.40 3.43
N PRO A 83 -13.74 13.97 4.38
CA PRO A 83 -14.08 15.26 4.96
C PRO A 83 -14.24 16.34 3.90
N ALA A 84 -13.49 16.25 2.79
CA ALA A 84 -13.59 17.21 1.69
C ALA A 84 -14.94 17.14 0.97
N SER A 85 -15.61 15.97 0.93
CA SER A 85 -16.94 15.85 0.33
C SER A 85 -18.06 16.50 1.14
N PHE A 86 -17.79 16.83 2.42
CA PHE A 86 -18.72 17.50 3.33
C PHE A 86 -18.41 18.97 3.54
N TYR A 87 -17.25 19.41 3.06
CA TYR A 87 -16.88 20.81 3.15
C TYR A 87 -17.73 21.63 2.20
N LYS A 88 -18.63 22.41 2.76
CA LYS A 88 -19.27 23.53 2.05
C LYS A 88 -18.44 24.77 2.34
N PRO A 89 -17.70 25.24 1.34
CA PRO A 89 -16.97 26.47 1.52
C PRO A 89 -17.94 27.62 1.86
N PRO A 90 -17.50 28.58 2.66
CA PRO A 90 -18.31 29.75 2.97
C PRO A 90 -18.76 30.45 1.69
N THR A 91 -20.06 30.70 1.55
CA THR A 91 -20.67 31.38 0.38
C THR A 91 -20.22 32.82 0.17
N SER A 92 -19.38 33.34 1.06
CA SER A 92 -18.95 34.76 1.09
C SER A 92 -17.46 34.97 0.83
N MET A 93 -16.74 33.99 0.26
CA MET A 93 -15.33 34.21 -0.08
C MET A 93 -15.19 35.15 -1.25
N LYS A 94 -14.50 36.27 -1.01
CA LYS A 94 -14.21 37.28 -2.03
C LYS A 94 -13.23 36.71 -3.06
N GLU A 95 -13.35 37.21 -4.30
CA GLU A 95 -12.30 37.04 -5.30
C GLU A 95 -10.96 37.54 -4.76
N VAL A 96 -9.93 36.72 -4.90
CA VAL A 96 -8.56 37.04 -4.48
C VAL A 96 -7.75 37.42 -5.71
N ALA A 97 -7.19 38.61 -5.70
CA ALA A 97 -6.47 39.17 -6.84
C ALA A 97 -4.95 39.13 -6.68
N THR A 98 -4.46 39.05 -5.44
CA THR A 98 -3.02 39.15 -5.15
C THR A 98 -2.55 38.06 -4.20
N ARG A 99 -1.23 37.78 -4.24
CA ARG A 99 -0.56 36.83 -3.34
C ARG A 99 -0.65 37.25 -1.88
N GLU A 100 -0.59 38.59 -1.64
CA GLU A 100 -0.65 39.17 -0.31
C GLU A 100 -2.01 38.91 0.36
N GLU A 101 -3.09 38.90 -0.41
CA GLU A 101 -4.43 38.61 0.10
C GLU A 101 -4.52 37.16 0.58
N CYS A 102 -3.92 36.20 -0.16
CA CYS A 102 -3.84 34.81 0.27
C CYS A 102 -3.07 34.69 1.60
N VAL A 103 -1.88 35.28 1.66
CA VAL A 103 -1.02 35.24 2.86
C VAL A 103 -1.70 35.88 4.05
N LYS A 104 -2.40 37.03 3.85
CA LYS A 104 -3.06 37.73 4.93
C LYS A 104 -4.15 36.89 5.60
N CYS A 105 -5.01 36.26 4.82
CA CYS A 105 -6.08 35.42 5.35
C CYS A 105 -5.52 34.12 5.94
N HIS A 106 -4.68 33.40 5.18
CA HIS A 106 -4.14 32.11 5.59
C HIS A 106 -3.10 32.19 6.71
N THR A 107 -2.63 33.39 7.07
CA THR A 107 -1.83 33.56 8.30
C THR A 107 -2.65 33.24 9.55
N ASP A 108 -3.95 33.51 9.51
CA ASP A 108 -4.87 33.23 10.61
C ASP A 108 -5.55 31.88 10.45
N GLU A 109 -5.99 31.51 9.22
CA GLU A 109 -6.76 30.30 8.95
C GLU A 109 -5.88 29.03 8.85
N SER A 110 -4.66 29.16 8.34
CA SER A 110 -3.72 28.03 8.16
C SER A 110 -2.26 28.46 8.37
N PRO A 111 -1.90 28.90 9.57
CA PRO A 111 -0.61 29.54 9.87
C PRO A 111 0.59 28.64 9.57
N VAL A 112 0.44 27.34 9.69
CA VAL A 112 1.51 26.36 9.44
C VAL A 112 1.93 26.38 7.97
N TRP A 113 0.99 26.46 7.04
CA TRP A 113 1.27 26.50 5.59
C TRP A 113 1.99 27.79 5.19
N VAL A 114 1.55 28.93 5.74
CA VAL A 114 2.19 30.22 5.48
C VAL A 114 3.60 30.25 6.10
N ALA A 115 3.78 29.72 7.30
CA ALA A 115 5.09 29.64 7.95
C ALA A 115 6.06 28.75 7.17
N ALA A 116 5.60 27.59 6.68
CA ALA A 116 6.40 26.68 5.86
C ALA A 116 6.79 27.32 4.53
N TRP A 117 5.83 27.96 3.82
CA TRP A 117 6.12 28.70 2.60
C TRP A 117 7.13 29.83 2.82
N LYS A 118 7.02 30.63 3.89
CA LYS A 118 7.99 31.69 4.23
C LYS A 118 9.41 31.18 4.44
N LYS A 119 9.58 29.93 4.89
CA LYS A 119 10.89 29.27 5.01
C LYS A 119 11.42 28.80 3.67
N SER A 120 10.53 28.47 2.71
CA SER A 120 10.91 27.92 1.43
C SER A 120 11.77 28.87 0.60
N SER A 121 12.49 28.30 -0.37
CA SER A 121 13.19 29.10 -1.39
C SER A 121 12.23 29.88 -2.28
N HIS A 122 10.98 29.43 -2.41
CA HIS A 122 9.96 30.07 -3.24
C HIS A 122 9.51 31.43 -2.72
N SER A 123 9.49 31.63 -1.41
CA SER A 123 9.02 32.89 -0.82
C SER A 123 9.93 34.09 -1.08
N ASN A 124 11.20 33.86 -1.41
CA ASN A 124 12.16 34.94 -1.67
C ASN A 124 13.35 34.44 -2.49
N LEU A 125 13.26 34.59 -3.80
CA LEU A 125 14.29 34.13 -4.76
C LEU A 125 15.53 35.04 -4.76
N ASP A 126 15.46 36.26 -4.23
CA ASP A 126 16.64 37.13 -4.10
C ASP A 126 17.62 36.59 -3.08
N LYS A 127 17.18 35.80 -2.09
CA LYS A 127 18.09 35.08 -1.20
C LYS A 127 18.98 34.11 -1.99
N ILE A 128 18.42 33.41 -2.98
CA ILE A 128 19.19 32.49 -3.84
C ILE A 128 20.25 33.24 -4.64
N ARG A 129 19.90 34.40 -5.20
CA ARG A 129 20.83 35.22 -5.98
C ARG A 129 22.01 35.73 -5.17
N LYS A 130 21.83 35.91 -3.85
CA LYS A 130 22.85 36.40 -2.91
C LYS A 130 23.70 35.29 -2.30
N LEU A 131 23.44 34.00 -2.61
CA LEU A 131 24.26 32.91 -2.09
C LEU A 131 25.72 33.07 -2.46
N SER A 132 26.62 32.83 -1.50
CA SER A 132 28.07 32.84 -1.74
C SER A 132 28.51 31.51 -2.40
N PRO A 133 29.63 31.49 -3.12
CA PRO A 133 30.15 30.26 -3.71
C PRO A 133 30.44 29.14 -2.70
N ASN A 134 30.68 29.49 -1.43
CA ASN A 134 30.94 28.53 -0.36
C ASN A 134 29.66 27.98 0.29
N ASP A 135 28.50 28.49 -0.07
CA ASP A 135 27.24 28.00 0.45
C ASP A 135 26.92 26.63 -0.13
N PRO A 136 26.55 25.63 0.68
CA PRO A 136 26.23 24.29 0.21
C PRO A 136 25.06 24.28 -0.77
N THR A 137 24.21 25.29 -0.74
CA THR A 137 23.06 25.46 -1.64
C THR A 137 23.35 26.36 -2.87
N TYR A 138 24.61 26.75 -3.10
CA TYR A 138 25.01 27.65 -4.20
C TYR A 138 24.52 27.20 -5.58
N TYR A 139 24.39 25.88 -5.78
CA TYR A 139 23.86 25.30 -7.02
C TYR A 139 22.45 25.82 -7.38
N LYS A 140 21.68 26.29 -6.39
CA LYS A 140 20.34 26.88 -6.62
C LYS A 140 20.38 28.13 -7.49
N LYS A 141 21.52 28.85 -7.56
CA LYS A 141 21.67 30.03 -8.47
C LYS A 141 21.57 29.63 -9.92
N ALA A 142 22.36 28.67 -10.35
CA ALA A 142 22.33 28.18 -11.73
C ALA A 142 20.94 27.57 -12.07
N LYS A 143 20.31 26.90 -11.08
CA LYS A 143 18.96 26.38 -11.24
C LYS A 143 17.92 27.49 -11.45
N LEU A 144 17.95 28.54 -10.63
CA LEU A 144 17.06 29.69 -10.78
C LEU A 144 17.24 30.36 -12.14
N GLU A 145 18.48 30.54 -12.59
CA GLU A 145 18.78 31.12 -13.89
C GLU A 145 18.22 30.26 -15.04
N ALA A 146 18.37 28.93 -14.95
CA ALA A 146 17.79 28.01 -15.92
C ALA A 146 16.26 28.09 -15.96
N ILE A 147 15.60 28.16 -14.78
CA ILE A 147 14.16 28.33 -14.69
C ILE A 147 13.71 29.65 -15.34
N GLU A 148 14.37 30.76 -15.03
CA GLU A 148 14.04 32.07 -15.61
C GLU A 148 14.22 32.07 -17.14
N ASN A 149 15.28 31.43 -17.66
CA ASN A 149 15.51 31.30 -19.09
C ASN A 149 14.41 30.45 -19.77
N ASN A 150 14.00 29.34 -19.15
CA ASN A 150 12.88 28.54 -19.64
C ASN A 150 11.56 29.32 -19.67
N LEU A 151 11.25 30.06 -18.62
CA LEU A 151 10.05 30.90 -18.58
C LEU A 151 10.07 32.00 -19.65
N ARG A 152 11.24 32.60 -19.93
CA ARG A 152 11.39 33.58 -21.02
C ARG A 152 11.16 32.93 -22.38
N SER A 153 11.70 31.74 -22.62
CA SER A 153 11.48 31.03 -23.88
C SER A 153 10.02 30.65 -24.12
N MET A 154 9.26 30.49 -23.04
CA MET A 154 7.81 30.22 -23.07
C MET A 154 6.96 31.52 -23.06
N ASN A 155 7.56 32.70 -23.15
CA ASN A 155 6.89 34.01 -23.02
C ASN A 155 6.13 34.20 -21.70
N LYS A 156 6.52 33.51 -20.62
CA LYS A 156 5.93 33.62 -19.28
C LYS A 156 6.69 34.58 -18.36
N LEU A 157 7.85 35.02 -18.75
CA LEU A 157 8.67 36.01 -18.06
C LEU A 157 9.26 36.99 -19.08
N GLY A 158 9.18 38.30 -18.76
CA GLY A 158 9.77 39.34 -19.63
C GLY A 158 11.28 39.23 -19.75
N VAL A 159 11.85 39.73 -20.86
CA VAL A 159 13.30 39.57 -21.20
C VAL A 159 14.20 40.05 -20.06
N ASN A 160 13.87 41.18 -19.42
CA ASN A 160 14.63 41.75 -18.31
C ASN A 160 13.99 41.51 -16.94
N GLU A 161 12.90 40.78 -16.90
CA GLU A 161 12.18 40.48 -15.67
C GLU A 161 12.86 39.33 -14.90
N LYS A 162 12.83 39.44 -13.57
CA LYS A 162 13.33 38.43 -12.65
C LYS A 162 12.19 37.99 -11.74
N LEU A 163 12.10 36.69 -11.52
CA LEU A 163 11.20 36.16 -10.52
C LEU A 163 11.62 36.63 -9.13
N LYS A 164 10.72 37.24 -8.38
CA LYS A 164 10.98 37.64 -6.99
C LYS A 164 10.59 36.59 -6.00
N GLU A 165 9.47 35.94 -6.26
CA GLU A 165 8.90 34.85 -5.45
C GLU A 165 8.00 33.95 -6.31
N VAL A 166 7.69 32.79 -5.80
CA VAL A 166 6.61 31.90 -6.26
C VAL A 166 5.60 31.80 -5.12
N GLY A 167 4.42 32.35 -5.31
CA GLY A 167 3.40 32.47 -4.27
C GLY A 167 2.28 31.46 -4.42
N CYS A 168 1.28 31.60 -3.56
CA CYS A 168 0.12 30.70 -3.50
C CYS A 168 -0.60 30.59 -4.85
N ILE A 169 -0.83 31.73 -5.52
CA ILE A 169 -1.54 31.80 -6.81
C ILE A 169 -0.81 31.00 -7.89
N ASP A 170 0.52 31.02 -7.92
CA ASP A 170 1.30 30.36 -8.97
C ASP A 170 1.12 28.83 -8.97
N CYS A 171 0.79 28.25 -7.81
CA CYS A 171 0.55 26.82 -7.66
C CYS A 171 -0.94 26.48 -7.64
N HIS A 172 -1.75 27.26 -6.92
CA HIS A 172 -3.15 26.93 -6.65
C HIS A 172 -4.15 27.53 -7.65
N VAL A 173 -3.72 28.42 -8.53
CA VAL A 173 -4.55 29.02 -9.58
C VAL A 173 -3.88 28.83 -10.93
N ASP A 174 -4.64 28.75 -12.01
CA ASP A 174 -4.06 28.71 -13.35
C ASP A 174 -3.56 30.11 -13.75
N ILE A 175 -2.24 30.26 -13.78
CA ILE A 175 -1.55 31.51 -14.11
C ILE A 175 -1.93 32.05 -15.50
N ASN A 176 -2.35 31.17 -16.41
CA ASN A 176 -2.53 31.54 -17.82
C ASN A 176 -3.87 32.20 -18.10
N THR A 177 -4.85 32.14 -17.21
CA THR A 177 -6.23 32.44 -17.56
C THR A 177 -6.89 33.56 -16.78
N LYS A 178 -6.44 33.91 -15.57
CA LYS A 178 -7.19 34.87 -14.74
C LYS A 178 -6.32 35.82 -13.94
N LYS A 179 -6.75 37.11 -13.93
CA LYS A 179 -6.19 38.15 -13.06
C LYS A 179 -6.72 38.09 -11.63
N LYS A 180 -7.84 37.39 -11.42
CA LYS A 180 -8.50 37.20 -10.12
C LYS A 180 -8.98 35.75 -10.04
N ALA A 181 -8.82 35.13 -8.89
CA ALA A 181 -9.29 33.82 -8.61
C ALA A 181 -10.52 33.84 -7.71
N ASP A 182 -11.61 33.23 -8.17
CA ASP A 182 -12.70 32.84 -7.29
C ASP A 182 -12.19 31.69 -6.42
N HIS A 183 -12.17 31.88 -5.11
CA HIS A 183 -11.66 30.92 -4.15
C HIS A 183 -12.35 29.55 -4.21
N MET A 184 -13.54 29.49 -4.79
CA MET A 184 -14.37 28.31 -4.87
C MET A 184 -14.24 27.53 -6.17
N VAL A 185 -14.01 28.25 -7.27
CA VAL A 185 -14.11 27.71 -8.61
C VAL A 185 -12.73 27.57 -9.26
N ASP A 186 -11.81 28.48 -8.91
CA ASP A 186 -10.54 28.60 -9.59
C ASP A 186 -9.36 27.97 -8.84
N LEU A 187 -9.58 27.50 -7.61
CA LEU A 187 -8.53 26.82 -6.86
C LEU A 187 -8.37 25.36 -7.33
N ARG A 188 -7.13 24.96 -7.46
CA ARG A 188 -6.74 23.59 -7.78
C ARG A 188 -5.78 23.03 -6.74
N MET A 189 -5.77 21.72 -6.58
CA MET A 189 -4.69 21.04 -5.90
C MET A 189 -3.55 20.83 -6.89
N PRO A 190 -2.33 21.34 -6.62
CA PRO A 190 -1.22 21.24 -7.56
C PRO A 190 -0.86 19.80 -7.84
N THR A 191 -0.67 19.50 -9.11
CA THR A 191 -0.13 18.23 -9.63
C THR A 191 1.28 18.46 -10.16
N ALA A 192 1.97 17.41 -10.57
CA ALA A 192 3.38 17.51 -10.97
C ALA A 192 3.61 18.43 -12.18
N ASP A 193 2.64 18.53 -13.10
CA ASP A 193 2.69 19.42 -14.26
C ASP A 193 2.76 20.90 -13.87
N VAL A 194 2.11 21.29 -12.77
CA VAL A 194 2.20 22.65 -12.23
C VAL A 194 3.63 22.99 -11.81
N CYS A 195 4.28 22.07 -11.12
CA CYS A 195 5.69 22.19 -10.76
C CYS A 195 6.58 22.19 -12.01
N GLY A 196 6.24 21.36 -12.99
CA GLY A 196 6.94 21.17 -14.26
C GLY A 196 7.02 22.42 -15.13
N VAL A 197 6.12 23.41 -14.94
CA VAL A 197 6.21 24.70 -15.65
C VAL A 197 7.54 25.41 -15.39
N CYS A 198 8.05 25.35 -14.15
CA CYS A 198 9.32 25.94 -13.75
C CYS A 198 10.43 24.87 -13.66
N HIS A 199 10.13 23.71 -13.09
CA HIS A 199 11.05 22.58 -12.89
C HIS A 199 10.99 21.58 -14.07
N LEU A 200 11.19 22.10 -15.29
CA LEU A 200 11.00 21.36 -16.53
C LEU A 200 11.88 20.10 -16.61
N GLN A 201 13.14 20.19 -16.17
CA GLN A 201 14.06 19.07 -16.21
C GLN A 201 13.61 17.94 -15.29
N GLU A 202 13.32 18.25 -14.02
CA GLU A 202 12.90 17.27 -13.01
C GLU A 202 11.57 16.62 -13.39
N PHE A 203 10.67 17.41 -13.94
CA PHE A 203 9.39 16.90 -14.45
C PHE A 203 9.62 15.93 -15.62
N ALA A 204 10.43 16.31 -16.61
CA ALA A 204 10.73 15.45 -17.76
C ALA A 204 11.47 14.16 -17.33
N GLU A 205 12.42 14.27 -16.40
CA GLU A 205 13.13 13.10 -15.86
C GLU A 205 12.16 12.11 -15.18
N ARG A 206 11.24 12.62 -14.36
CA ARG A 206 10.23 11.80 -13.71
C ARG A 206 9.25 11.18 -14.71
N GLU A 207 8.74 11.95 -15.67
CA GLU A 207 7.82 11.44 -16.69
C GLU A 207 8.49 10.34 -17.55
N SER A 208 9.81 10.42 -17.76
CA SER A 208 10.56 9.39 -18.50
C SER A 208 10.59 8.02 -17.80
N GLU A 209 10.15 7.91 -16.54
CA GLU A 209 10.00 6.61 -15.86
C GLU A 209 9.06 5.68 -16.62
N ARG A 210 8.00 6.22 -17.22
CA ARG A 210 6.98 5.47 -17.97
C ARG A 210 7.59 4.64 -19.10
N ASP A 211 8.58 5.21 -19.78
CA ASP A 211 9.24 4.57 -20.92
C ASP A 211 10.52 3.83 -20.53
N THR A 212 11.15 4.24 -19.43
CA THR A 212 12.42 3.66 -18.98
C THR A 212 12.25 2.26 -18.41
N LEU A 213 11.18 2.01 -17.65
CA LEU A 213 10.85 0.68 -17.13
C LEU A 213 10.13 -0.13 -18.21
N ASN A 214 10.89 -0.48 -19.22
CA ASN A 214 10.42 -1.33 -20.32
C ASN A 214 10.82 -2.78 -20.03
N TRP A 215 9.89 -3.52 -19.41
CA TRP A 215 10.10 -4.91 -19.07
C TRP A 215 10.33 -5.79 -20.31
N PRO A 216 11.12 -6.87 -20.19
CA PRO A 216 11.28 -7.84 -21.27
C PRO A 216 9.94 -8.45 -21.70
N GLN A 217 9.87 -8.94 -22.94
CA GLN A 217 8.71 -9.65 -23.42
C GLN A 217 8.39 -10.86 -22.51
N GLY A 218 7.14 -11.09 -22.23
CA GLY A 218 6.69 -12.19 -21.37
C GLY A 218 6.63 -11.87 -19.88
N VAL A 219 7.07 -10.66 -19.46
CA VAL A 219 6.85 -10.21 -18.10
C VAL A 219 5.38 -9.78 -17.94
N GLY A 220 4.68 -10.36 -16.98
CA GLY A 220 3.27 -10.10 -16.71
C GLY A 220 2.95 -8.74 -16.11
N TRP A 221 3.97 -7.90 -15.90
CA TRP A 221 3.79 -6.55 -15.36
C TRP A 221 3.69 -5.54 -16.49
N PRO A 222 2.70 -4.65 -16.49
CA PRO A 222 2.56 -3.63 -17.54
C PRO A 222 3.81 -2.76 -17.68
N THR A 223 4.16 -2.40 -18.92
CA THR A 223 5.23 -1.46 -19.22
C THR A 223 5.03 -0.15 -18.44
N GLY A 224 6.11 0.43 -17.93
CA GLY A 224 6.06 1.66 -17.14
C GLY A 224 5.70 1.49 -15.67
N ARG A 225 5.51 0.27 -15.19
CA ARG A 225 5.29 -0.02 -13.77
C ARG A 225 6.52 -0.67 -13.12
N PRO A 226 6.76 -0.40 -11.83
CA PRO A 226 6.24 0.70 -11.03
C PRO A 226 6.81 2.05 -11.48
N SER A 227 6.03 3.12 -11.40
CA SER A 227 6.48 4.47 -11.75
C SER A 227 5.79 5.51 -10.86
N HIS A 228 6.54 6.52 -10.43
CA HIS A 228 6.00 7.65 -9.68
C HIS A 228 5.19 8.62 -10.56
N ALA A 229 5.24 8.42 -11.89
CA ALA A 229 4.46 9.17 -12.86
C ALA A 229 3.09 8.53 -13.17
N LEU A 230 2.80 7.34 -12.65
CA LEU A 230 1.53 6.66 -12.91
C LEU A 230 0.36 7.33 -12.20
N ASP A 231 -0.78 7.40 -12.90
CA ASP A 231 -2.06 7.70 -12.29
C ASP A 231 -2.60 6.44 -11.60
N TYR A 232 -2.66 6.48 -10.28
CA TYR A 232 -3.10 5.35 -9.49
C TYR A 232 -4.58 4.98 -9.74
N LYS A 233 -5.44 5.93 -10.08
CA LYS A 233 -6.87 5.65 -10.36
C LYS A 233 -7.07 4.58 -11.42
N ALA A 234 -6.21 4.56 -12.42
CA ALA A 234 -6.22 3.53 -13.47
C ALA A 234 -5.78 2.13 -12.97
N ASN A 235 -5.24 2.02 -11.76
CA ASN A 235 -4.61 0.81 -11.25
C ASN A 235 -5.31 0.18 -10.04
N VAL A 236 -6.15 0.94 -9.33
CA VAL A 236 -6.87 0.45 -8.14
C VAL A 236 -7.80 -0.72 -8.48
N GLU A 237 -8.44 -0.69 -9.66
CA GLU A 237 -9.36 -1.72 -10.12
C GLU A 237 -8.68 -3.08 -10.36
N VAL A 238 -7.35 -3.10 -10.42
CA VAL A 238 -6.53 -4.25 -10.83
C VAL A 238 -5.75 -4.86 -9.65
N THR A 239 -5.99 -4.40 -8.43
CA THR A 239 -5.26 -4.86 -7.25
C THR A 239 -5.91 -6.08 -6.62
N VAL A 240 -5.19 -6.71 -5.69
CA VAL A 240 -5.68 -7.78 -4.80
C VAL A 240 -6.99 -7.38 -4.11
N TYR A 241 -7.21 -6.09 -3.96
CA TYR A 241 -8.38 -5.47 -3.34
C TYR A 241 -9.56 -5.26 -4.31
N ALA A 242 -9.53 -5.79 -5.53
CA ALA A 242 -10.65 -5.68 -6.48
C ALA A 242 -11.99 -6.20 -5.91
N GLY A 243 -11.93 -6.99 -4.85
CA GLY A 243 -13.07 -7.43 -4.07
C GLY A 243 -13.57 -6.45 -3.00
N MET A 244 -12.78 -5.45 -2.61
CA MET A 244 -13.17 -4.46 -1.63
C MET A 244 -14.04 -3.36 -2.26
N PRO A 245 -14.94 -2.74 -1.51
CA PRO A 245 -15.61 -1.54 -1.96
C PRO A 245 -14.60 -0.49 -2.41
N GLN A 246 -14.80 0.13 -3.56
CA GLN A 246 -13.90 1.15 -4.11
C GLN A 246 -13.59 2.27 -3.10
N ARG A 247 -14.53 2.56 -2.24
CA ARG A 247 -14.38 3.54 -1.19
C ARG A 247 -13.36 3.13 -0.13
N GLU A 248 -13.34 1.88 0.30
CA GLU A 248 -12.36 1.37 1.29
C GLU A 248 -10.96 1.36 0.69
N ILE A 249 -10.84 1.00 -0.59
CA ILE A 249 -9.58 1.09 -1.32
C ILE A 249 -9.14 2.56 -1.42
N ALA A 250 -10.07 3.45 -1.79
CA ALA A 250 -9.76 4.87 -1.91
C ALA A 250 -9.27 5.47 -0.60
N GLU A 251 -9.90 5.15 0.51
CA GLU A 251 -9.54 5.71 1.83
C GLU A 251 -8.29 5.05 2.44
N GLY A 252 -8.06 3.77 2.19
CA GLY A 252 -6.90 3.04 2.71
C GLY A 252 -5.64 3.19 1.87
N CYS A 253 -5.72 2.88 0.59
CA CYS A 253 -4.56 2.78 -0.30
C CYS A 253 -4.18 4.12 -0.95
N THR A 254 -5.16 4.99 -1.17
CA THR A 254 -4.93 6.26 -1.87
C THR A 254 -4.12 7.26 -1.05
N MET A 255 -3.99 7.12 0.26
CA MET A 255 -3.10 7.95 1.06
C MET A 255 -1.68 8.02 0.50
N CYS A 256 -1.14 6.87 0.08
CA CYS A 256 0.17 6.81 -0.56
C CYS A 256 0.06 6.97 -2.09
N HIS A 257 -0.87 6.28 -2.71
CA HIS A 257 -0.92 6.13 -4.16
C HIS A 257 -1.49 7.34 -4.92
N THR A 258 -2.34 8.17 -4.34
CA THR A 258 -2.73 9.44 -4.96
C THR A 258 -1.60 10.47 -5.00
N ASN A 259 -0.57 10.27 -4.18
CA ASN A 259 0.58 11.16 -4.14
C ASN A 259 1.67 10.78 -5.15
N GLN A 260 1.59 9.64 -5.81
CA GLN A 260 2.59 9.23 -6.81
C GLN A 260 2.75 10.27 -7.92
N ASN A 261 1.65 10.90 -8.34
CA ASN A 261 1.66 11.93 -9.37
C ASN A 261 1.90 13.35 -8.84
N LYS A 262 2.60 13.50 -7.71
CA LYS A 262 2.85 14.81 -7.09
C LYS A 262 4.29 14.93 -6.64
N CYS A 263 4.89 16.09 -6.87
CA CYS A 263 6.25 16.36 -6.40
C CYS A 263 6.31 16.51 -4.87
N ASP A 264 5.23 16.98 -4.26
CA ASP A 264 5.11 17.18 -2.82
C ASP A 264 4.92 15.89 -2.01
N SER A 265 4.88 14.73 -2.66
CA SER A 265 5.01 13.44 -1.98
C SER A 265 6.40 13.21 -1.38
N CYS A 266 7.44 13.79 -2.01
CA CYS A 266 8.82 13.73 -1.53
C CYS A 266 9.31 15.08 -1.00
N HIS A 267 8.85 16.19 -1.59
CA HIS A 267 9.18 17.55 -1.20
C HIS A 267 8.06 18.13 -0.35
N THR A 268 8.16 17.98 0.98
CA THR A 268 7.08 18.38 1.90
C THR A 268 6.58 19.80 1.62
N ARG A 269 5.30 19.89 1.36
CA ARG A 269 4.59 21.15 1.13
C ARG A 269 4.52 21.94 2.45
N HIS A 270 4.69 23.14 2.48
CA HIS A 270 4.95 24.23 1.54
C HIS A 270 6.40 24.71 1.65
N GLU A 271 7.24 24.00 2.42
CA GLU A 271 8.66 24.31 2.57
C GLU A 271 9.47 23.86 1.35
N PHE A 272 9.08 22.75 0.72
CA PHE A 272 9.74 22.15 -0.46
C PHE A 272 11.23 21.97 -0.28
N SER A 273 11.64 21.47 0.87
CA SER A 273 13.05 21.29 1.23
C SER A 273 13.69 20.17 0.42
N ALA A 274 14.70 20.48 -0.38
CA ALA A 274 15.51 19.46 -1.06
C ALA A 274 16.39 18.68 -0.08
N ALA A 275 16.76 19.26 1.06
CA ALA A 275 17.49 18.59 2.12
C ALA A 275 16.65 17.49 2.79
N GLU A 276 15.36 17.76 2.99
CA GLU A 276 14.41 16.80 3.55
C GLU A 276 14.19 15.62 2.58
N SER A 277 13.94 15.89 1.30
CA SER A 277 13.69 14.86 0.29
C SER A 277 14.89 13.94 0.00
N ARG A 278 16.11 14.31 0.43
CA ARG A 278 17.31 13.46 0.36
C ARG A 278 17.41 12.46 1.50
N LYS A 279 16.68 12.69 2.60
CA LYS A 279 16.65 11.78 3.74
C LYS A 279 15.80 10.56 3.41
N PRO A 280 16.16 9.38 3.92
CA PRO A 280 15.40 8.15 3.68
C PRO A 280 13.93 8.24 4.12
N GLU A 281 13.62 9.04 5.13
CA GLU A 281 12.27 9.23 5.69
C GLU A 281 11.29 9.76 4.65
N ALA A 282 11.76 10.54 3.67
CA ALA A 282 10.90 11.02 2.58
C ALA A 282 10.36 9.87 1.72
N CYS A 283 11.15 8.82 1.51
CA CYS A 283 10.72 7.60 0.82
C CYS A 283 9.91 6.69 1.73
N ALA A 284 10.32 6.58 3.01
CA ALA A 284 9.70 5.74 4.03
C ALA A 284 8.22 6.06 4.25
N THR A 285 7.79 7.30 3.98
CA THR A 285 6.38 7.69 4.08
C THR A 285 5.43 6.78 3.32
N CYS A 286 5.89 6.24 2.16
CA CYS A 286 5.12 5.33 1.32
C CYS A 286 5.77 3.94 1.21
N HIS A 287 7.11 3.86 1.29
CA HIS A 287 7.86 2.61 1.19
C HIS A 287 8.11 1.97 2.57
N SER A 288 7.06 1.86 3.38
CA SER A 288 7.04 1.19 4.68
C SER A 288 5.73 0.43 4.86
N GLY A 289 5.72 -0.52 5.79
CA GLY A 289 4.52 -1.30 6.11
C GLY A 289 4.54 -2.71 5.54
N VAL A 290 3.39 -3.38 5.59
CA VAL A 290 3.30 -4.83 5.34
C VAL A 290 3.63 -5.19 3.90
N ASP A 291 3.18 -4.38 2.97
CA ASP A 291 3.27 -4.59 1.51
C ASP A 291 4.47 -3.87 0.86
N HIS A 292 5.05 -2.86 1.53
CA HIS A 292 6.16 -2.05 1.02
C HIS A 292 7.25 -1.85 2.08
N ASN A 293 7.74 -2.92 2.67
CA ASN A 293 8.70 -2.91 3.79
C ASN A 293 10.15 -2.59 3.42
N ASN A 294 10.35 -1.75 2.41
CA ASN A 294 11.66 -1.31 1.97
C ASN A 294 12.40 -0.51 3.05
N TRP A 295 11.66 0.34 3.78
CA TRP A 295 12.20 1.12 4.89
C TRP A 295 12.67 0.24 6.04
N GLU A 296 11.87 -0.74 6.45
CA GLU A 296 12.19 -1.66 7.54
C GLU A 296 13.46 -2.45 7.20
N ALA A 297 13.54 -2.99 5.99
CA ALA A 297 14.70 -3.72 5.52
C ALA A 297 15.96 -2.84 5.47
N TYR A 298 15.85 -1.64 4.89
CA TYR A 298 16.95 -0.69 4.80
C TYR A 298 17.39 -0.17 6.17
N SER A 299 16.48 0.27 7.02
CA SER A 299 16.79 0.86 8.34
C SER A 299 17.49 -0.12 9.28
N MET A 300 17.22 -1.42 9.12
CA MET A 300 17.88 -2.50 9.85
C MET A 300 19.22 -2.91 9.22
N SER A 301 19.51 -2.51 7.98
CA SER A 301 20.78 -2.80 7.31
C SER A 301 21.94 -2.01 7.92
N LYS A 302 23.18 -2.39 7.59
CA LYS A 302 24.37 -1.62 7.99
C LYS A 302 24.34 -0.18 7.45
N HIS A 303 23.86 0.01 6.22
CA HIS A 303 23.71 1.35 5.64
C HIS A 303 22.70 2.20 6.41
N GLY A 304 21.52 1.65 6.69
CA GLY A 304 20.49 2.34 7.47
C GLY A 304 20.93 2.64 8.90
N LYS A 305 21.65 1.73 9.55
CA LYS A 305 22.23 1.99 10.88
C LYS A 305 23.26 3.14 10.87
N MET A 306 24.07 3.26 9.83
CA MET A 306 25.00 4.39 9.69
C MET A 306 24.24 5.71 9.53
N VAL A 307 23.15 5.75 8.75
CA VAL A 307 22.29 6.94 8.64
C VAL A 307 21.69 7.28 10.00
N SER A 308 21.13 6.32 10.70
CA SER A 308 20.52 6.53 12.02
C SER A 308 21.52 7.07 13.06
N MET A 309 22.77 6.60 13.02
CA MET A 309 23.81 7.00 13.98
C MET A 309 24.47 8.34 13.64
N LEU A 310 24.64 8.65 12.37
CA LEU A 310 25.49 9.76 11.91
C LEU A 310 24.76 10.78 11.04
N GLY A 311 23.56 10.50 10.59
CA GLY A 311 22.81 11.35 9.66
C GLY A 311 22.56 12.77 10.18
N ASN A 312 22.48 12.95 11.49
CA ASN A 312 22.37 14.27 12.10
C ASN A 312 23.64 15.14 12.00
N LYS A 313 24.78 14.52 11.65
CA LYS A 313 26.07 15.20 11.42
C LYS A 313 26.30 15.51 9.94
N TRP A 314 25.47 14.99 9.05
CA TRP A 314 25.63 15.16 7.60
C TRP A 314 25.02 16.48 7.14
N ASN A 315 25.66 17.06 6.13
CA ASN A 315 25.12 18.24 5.46
C ASN A 315 24.18 17.78 4.33
N TRP A 316 22.89 17.83 4.60
CA TRP A 316 21.85 17.46 3.66
C TRP A 316 21.56 18.52 2.58
N ASP A 317 22.11 19.71 2.71
CA ASP A 317 21.92 20.80 1.76
C ASP A 317 22.78 20.65 0.49
N VAL A 318 23.83 19.85 0.52
CA VAL A 318 24.64 19.57 -0.67
C VAL A 318 23.88 18.74 -1.69
N GLN A 319 24.23 18.84 -2.97
CA GLN A 319 23.66 17.97 -4.01
C GLN A 319 24.03 16.50 -3.76
N LEU A 320 23.18 15.56 -4.22
CA LEU A 320 23.43 14.12 -4.05
C LEU A 320 24.80 13.67 -4.60
N LYS A 321 25.26 14.24 -5.71
CA LYS A 321 26.59 13.96 -6.27
C LYS A 321 27.75 14.37 -5.33
N ASP A 322 27.51 15.30 -4.45
CA ASP A 322 28.49 15.83 -3.49
C ASP A 322 28.31 15.23 -2.07
N ALA A 323 27.35 14.33 -1.90
CA ALA A 323 26.95 13.80 -0.60
C ALA A 323 28.11 13.16 0.17
N PHE A 324 28.93 12.35 -0.49
CA PHE A 324 30.09 11.69 0.13
C PHE A 324 31.31 12.61 0.26
N THR A 325 31.50 13.55 -0.65
CA THR A 325 32.72 14.38 -0.73
C THR A 325 32.59 15.67 0.08
N LYS A 326 31.42 16.27 0.14
CA LYS A 326 31.16 17.57 0.82
C LYS A 326 30.06 17.46 1.89
N GLY A 327 29.18 16.47 1.78
CA GLY A 327 28.07 16.28 2.72
C GLY A 327 28.46 15.51 3.99
N GLY A 328 29.63 14.88 4.02
CA GLY A 328 30.10 14.06 5.13
C GLY A 328 29.35 12.74 5.26
N GLN A 329 28.57 12.34 4.23
CA GLN A 329 27.88 11.05 4.22
C GLN A 329 28.90 9.92 4.06
N ASN A 330 28.68 8.85 4.80
CA ASN A 330 29.52 7.65 4.78
C ASN A 330 28.71 6.36 4.55
N ALA A 331 27.44 6.52 4.21
CA ALA A 331 26.55 5.45 3.75
C ALA A 331 25.54 6.00 2.73
N PRO A 332 25.12 5.21 1.74
CA PRO A 332 24.13 5.63 0.77
C PRO A 332 22.74 5.67 1.38
N THR A 333 21.91 6.60 0.91
CA THR A 333 20.48 6.69 1.21
C THR A 333 19.65 6.10 0.07
N CYS A 334 18.33 6.05 0.23
CA CYS A 334 17.42 5.65 -0.85
C CYS A 334 17.70 6.47 -2.13
N ALA A 335 17.74 7.81 -2.00
CA ALA A 335 18.04 8.71 -3.10
C ALA A 335 19.47 8.51 -3.66
N GLY A 336 20.46 8.25 -2.79
CA GLY A 336 21.84 7.97 -3.18
C GLY A 336 21.97 6.72 -4.07
N CYS A 337 21.15 5.70 -3.81
CA CYS A 337 21.13 4.47 -4.60
C CYS A 337 20.19 4.57 -5.82
N HIS A 338 18.94 4.99 -5.63
CA HIS A 338 17.92 4.89 -6.66
C HIS A 338 17.91 6.03 -7.67
N MET A 339 18.28 7.25 -7.29
CA MET A 339 18.38 8.39 -8.20
C MET A 339 19.69 8.41 -9.00
N GLU A 340 20.72 7.70 -8.52
CA GLU A 340 22.00 7.59 -9.21
C GLU A 340 21.90 6.65 -10.43
N TYR A 341 22.49 7.05 -11.55
CA TYR A 341 22.68 6.23 -12.73
C TYR A 341 23.91 6.72 -13.50
N GLU A 342 24.92 5.87 -13.61
CA GLU A 342 26.18 6.16 -14.32
C GLU A 342 26.86 7.49 -13.89
N GLY A 343 26.87 7.76 -12.58
CA GLY A 343 27.45 8.97 -12.00
C GLY A 343 26.57 10.22 -12.09
N LYS A 344 25.36 10.11 -12.65
CA LYS A 344 24.39 11.20 -12.72
C LYS A 344 23.19 10.93 -11.81
N PHE A 345 22.65 11.98 -11.25
CA PHE A 345 21.45 11.92 -10.41
C PHE A 345 20.24 12.53 -11.15
N SER A 346 19.10 11.87 -11.07
CA SER A 346 17.90 12.24 -11.80
C SER A 346 16.65 11.79 -11.04
N HIS A 347 15.51 12.43 -11.33
CA HIS A 347 14.20 12.04 -10.81
C HIS A 347 13.59 10.82 -11.51
N ASN A 348 14.29 10.23 -12.46
CA ASN A 348 13.94 8.90 -12.95
C ASN A 348 14.61 7.84 -12.08
N ILE A 349 13.88 7.30 -11.13
CA ILE A 349 14.41 6.37 -10.12
C ILE A 349 14.25 4.89 -10.50
N VAL A 350 13.64 4.59 -11.63
CA VAL A 350 13.38 3.21 -12.08
C VAL A 350 14.43 2.65 -13.06
N ARG A 351 15.42 3.44 -13.41
CA ARG A 351 16.42 3.08 -14.45
C ARG A 351 17.22 1.80 -14.18
N LYS A 352 17.37 1.44 -12.90
CA LYS A 352 18.11 0.24 -12.45
C LYS A 352 17.21 -0.87 -11.95
N ILE A 353 15.90 -0.69 -11.97
CA ILE A 353 14.96 -1.72 -11.48
C ILE A 353 15.05 -2.95 -12.38
N ARG A 354 15.29 -4.12 -11.79
CA ARG A 354 15.40 -5.41 -12.46
C ARG A 354 14.56 -6.52 -11.78
N TRP A 355 14.08 -6.26 -10.59
CA TRP A 355 13.09 -7.05 -9.87
C TRP A 355 11.88 -6.19 -9.54
N ALA A 356 10.69 -6.76 -9.58
CA ALA A 356 9.53 -6.16 -8.92
C ALA A 356 9.61 -6.39 -7.42
N ASN A 357 8.92 -5.57 -6.64
CA ASN A 357 8.80 -5.77 -5.19
C ASN A 357 8.19 -7.15 -4.86
N TYR A 358 7.36 -7.66 -5.77
CA TYR A 358 6.79 -9.00 -5.72
C TYR A 358 7.47 -9.92 -6.75
N PRO A 359 8.41 -10.79 -6.33
CA PRO A 359 9.12 -11.69 -7.24
C PRO A 359 8.24 -12.72 -7.95
N VAL A 360 6.99 -12.87 -7.50
CA VAL A 360 5.99 -13.76 -8.12
C VAL A 360 5.51 -13.28 -9.49
N VAL A 361 5.80 -12.04 -9.87
CA VAL A 361 5.43 -11.50 -11.19
C VAL A 361 5.98 -12.42 -12.29
N PRO A 362 5.10 -12.99 -13.14
CA PRO A 362 5.54 -13.91 -14.20
C PRO A 362 6.56 -13.27 -15.14
N GLY A 363 7.54 -14.03 -15.56
CA GLY A 363 8.55 -13.62 -16.54
C GLY A 363 9.73 -12.82 -15.95
N ILE A 364 9.66 -12.30 -14.72
CA ILE A 364 10.80 -11.55 -14.13
C ILE A 364 11.96 -12.49 -13.82
N ALA A 365 11.70 -13.57 -13.10
CA ALA A 365 12.73 -14.55 -12.72
C ALA A 365 13.37 -15.21 -13.95
N GLU A 366 12.57 -15.51 -14.96
CA GLU A 366 12.99 -16.11 -16.22
C GLU A 366 13.88 -15.17 -17.05
N ASN A 367 13.72 -13.87 -16.89
CA ASN A 367 14.49 -12.83 -17.58
C ASN A 367 15.66 -12.26 -16.75
N ILE A 368 15.96 -12.82 -15.57
CA ILE A 368 16.97 -12.24 -14.67
C ILE A 368 18.39 -12.24 -15.26
N ASN A 369 18.68 -13.16 -16.17
CA ASN A 369 19.95 -13.26 -16.91
C ASN A 369 19.86 -12.70 -18.33
N SER A 370 18.80 -11.98 -18.67
CA SER A 370 18.67 -11.31 -19.99
C SER A 370 19.61 -10.11 -20.10
N GLU A 371 19.95 -9.71 -21.33
CA GLU A 371 20.76 -8.51 -21.59
C GLU A 371 20.17 -7.26 -20.92
N TRP A 372 18.84 -7.15 -20.90
CA TRP A 372 18.12 -6.08 -20.23
C TRP A 372 18.40 -6.05 -18.71
N SER A 373 18.41 -7.21 -18.07
CA SER A 373 18.69 -7.35 -16.64
C SER A 373 20.16 -7.15 -16.32
N GLU A 374 21.06 -7.70 -17.15
CA GLU A 374 22.51 -7.57 -16.97
C GLU A 374 22.97 -6.11 -17.05
N LYS A 375 22.47 -5.31 -17.99
CA LYS A 375 22.76 -3.88 -18.07
C LYS A 375 22.37 -3.14 -16.77
N ARG A 376 21.27 -3.54 -16.13
CA ARG A 376 20.83 -2.98 -14.85
C ARG A 376 21.69 -3.46 -13.70
N LEU A 377 22.09 -4.72 -13.72
CA LEU A 377 23.04 -5.29 -12.75
C LEU A 377 24.36 -4.52 -12.78
N ASP A 378 24.93 -4.30 -13.97
CA ASP A 378 26.17 -3.52 -14.16
C ASP A 378 26.03 -2.09 -13.63
N SER A 379 24.87 -1.47 -13.82
CA SER A 379 24.61 -0.13 -13.28
C SER A 379 24.54 -0.13 -11.75
N TRP A 380 23.97 -1.17 -11.12
CA TRP A 380 24.03 -1.34 -9.68
C TRP A 380 25.45 -1.59 -9.17
N VAL A 381 26.23 -2.43 -9.87
CA VAL A 381 27.65 -2.64 -9.55
C VAL A 381 28.40 -1.32 -9.53
N LYS A 382 28.24 -0.48 -10.56
CA LYS A 382 28.85 0.87 -10.62
C LYS A 382 28.45 1.74 -9.43
N THR A 383 27.17 1.73 -9.03
CA THR A 383 26.73 2.47 -7.84
C THR A 383 27.45 2.00 -6.58
N CYS A 384 27.55 0.69 -6.39
CA CYS A 384 28.21 0.09 -5.22
C CYS A 384 29.72 0.39 -5.19
N THR A 385 30.38 0.47 -6.36
CA THR A 385 31.85 0.69 -6.46
C THR A 385 32.28 2.09 -6.03
N ALA A 386 31.37 2.99 -5.74
CA ALA A 386 31.70 4.24 -5.05
C ALA A 386 32.35 4.00 -3.67
N CYS A 387 32.10 2.85 -3.03
CA CYS A 387 32.63 2.52 -1.70
C CYS A 387 33.16 1.07 -1.60
N HIS A 388 32.69 0.16 -2.43
CA HIS A 388 33.03 -1.27 -2.39
C HIS A 388 33.84 -1.69 -3.62
N SER A 389 34.59 -2.79 -3.51
CA SER A 389 35.23 -3.39 -4.69
C SER A 389 34.18 -3.94 -5.65
N GLU A 390 34.45 -3.91 -6.94
CA GLU A 390 33.57 -4.45 -7.97
C GLU A 390 33.24 -5.93 -7.72
N ARG A 391 34.26 -6.73 -7.34
CA ARG A 391 34.06 -8.13 -6.99
C ARG A 391 33.05 -8.31 -5.87
N PHE A 392 33.12 -7.51 -4.81
CA PHE A 392 32.17 -7.58 -3.71
C PHE A 392 30.77 -7.19 -4.17
N ALA A 393 30.66 -6.08 -4.90
CA ALA A 393 29.38 -5.57 -5.39
C ALA A 393 28.66 -6.60 -6.29
N ARG A 394 29.37 -7.16 -7.28
CA ARG A 394 28.84 -8.17 -8.20
C ARG A 394 28.44 -9.44 -7.45
N SER A 395 29.33 -9.96 -6.60
CA SER A 395 29.04 -11.18 -5.84
C SER A 395 27.84 -11.03 -4.92
N TYR A 396 27.64 -9.84 -4.32
CA TYR A 396 26.48 -9.59 -3.47
C TYR A 396 25.17 -9.55 -4.28
N LEU A 397 25.17 -8.87 -5.44
CA LEU A 397 23.98 -8.77 -6.28
C LEU A 397 23.58 -10.14 -6.88
N GLU A 398 24.57 -10.96 -7.27
CA GLU A 398 24.32 -12.34 -7.68
C GLU A 398 23.78 -13.20 -6.52
N PHE A 399 24.29 -12.99 -5.32
CA PHE A 399 23.77 -13.65 -4.12
C PHE A 399 22.30 -13.26 -3.86
N MET A 400 21.97 -11.98 -4.01
CA MET A 400 20.60 -11.47 -3.91
C MET A 400 19.67 -12.18 -4.92
N ASP A 401 20.09 -12.28 -6.19
CA ASP A 401 19.32 -12.98 -7.22
C ASP A 401 19.08 -14.45 -6.87
N LYS A 402 20.14 -15.17 -6.50
CA LYS A 402 20.04 -16.58 -6.10
C LYS A 402 19.15 -16.79 -4.88
N GLY A 403 19.26 -15.89 -3.89
CA GLY A 403 18.40 -15.92 -2.70
C GLY A 403 16.94 -15.70 -3.04
N THR A 404 16.65 -14.72 -3.89
CA THR A 404 15.28 -14.45 -4.36
C THR A 404 14.69 -15.62 -5.13
N LEU A 405 15.48 -16.22 -6.06
CA LEU A 405 15.05 -17.40 -6.82
C LEU A 405 14.77 -18.60 -5.90
N HIS A 406 15.54 -18.78 -4.83
CA HIS A 406 15.32 -19.83 -3.84
C HIS A 406 14.01 -19.64 -3.06
N LEU A 407 13.72 -18.42 -2.63
CA LEU A 407 12.45 -18.07 -1.99
C LEU A 407 11.27 -18.35 -2.95
N LEU A 408 11.41 -17.91 -4.20
CA LEU A 408 10.39 -18.09 -5.23
C LEU A 408 10.13 -19.57 -5.54
N ALA A 409 11.18 -20.41 -5.59
CA ALA A 409 11.03 -21.84 -5.80
C ALA A 409 10.19 -22.49 -4.69
N LYS A 410 10.47 -22.14 -3.42
CA LYS A 410 9.68 -22.60 -2.27
C LYS A 410 8.22 -22.20 -2.35
N TYR A 411 7.95 -20.95 -2.70
CA TYR A 411 6.60 -20.48 -2.91
C TYR A 411 5.88 -21.25 -4.02
N LYS A 412 6.54 -21.43 -5.19
CA LYS A 412 5.98 -22.18 -6.32
C LYS A 412 5.66 -23.64 -5.94
N GLU A 413 6.52 -24.29 -5.17
CA GLU A 413 6.26 -25.64 -4.66
C GLU A 413 5.03 -25.68 -3.73
N ALA A 414 4.92 -24.72 -2.80
CA ALA A 414 3.78 -24.61 -1.89
C ALA A 414 2.47 -24.36 -2.65
N ASN A 415 2.51 -23.44 -3.63
CA ASN A 415 1.36 -23.14 -4.47
C ASN A 415 0.90 -24.35 -5.27
N ALA A 416 1.83 -25.13 -5.84
CA ALA A 416 1.51 -26.36 -6.58
C ALA A 416 0.83 -27.42 -5.70
N VAL A 417 1.17 -27.50 -4.42
CA VAL A 417 0.49 -28.38 -3.46
C VAL A 417 -0.96 -27.97 -3.28
N VAL A 418 -1.21 -26.68 -3.06
CA VAL A 418 -2.58 -26.17 -2.86
C VAL A 418 -3.40 -26.27 -4.14
N GLU A 419 -2.80 -25.97 -5.29
CA GLU A 419 -3.42 -26.16 -6.60
C GLU A 419 -3.81 -27.63 -6.83
N GLY A 420 -2.92 -28.56 -6.49
CA GLY A 420 -3.20 -30.00 -6.55
C GLY A 420 -4.38 -30.41 -5.67
N LEU A 421 -4.45 -29.92 -4.44
CA LEU A 421 -5.56 -30.18 -3.52
C LEU A 421 -6.88 -29.59 -4.03
N TYR A 422 -6.81 -28.43 -4.66
CA TYR A 422 -7.96 -27.80 -5.29
C TYR A 422 -8.48 -28.63 -6.47
N ASN A 423 -7.57 -29.04 -7.38
CA ASN A 423 -7.89 -29.85 -8.54
C ASN A 423 -8.45 -31.24 -8.14
N ASP A 424 -7.94 -31.83 -7.06
CA ASP A 424 -8.43 -33.06 -6.46
C ASP A 424 -9.75 -32.89 -5.69
N LYS A 425 -10.31 -31.68 -5.67
CA LYS A 425 -11.55 -31.29 -4.94
C LYS A 425 -11.49 -31.54 -3.43
N MET A 426 -10.30 -31.59 -2.86
CA MET A 426 -10.13 -31.80 -1.42
C MET A 426 -10.41 -30.53 -0.62
N LEU A 427 -10.15 -29.36 -1.17
CA LEU A 427 -10.44 -28.07 -0.55
C LEU A 427 -11.92 -27.68 -0.71
N THR A 428 -12.52 -27.96 -1.87
CA THR A 428 -13.93 -27.62 -2.16
C THR A 428 -14.92 -28.38 -1.30
N GLY A 429 -14.55 -29.59 -0.81
CA GLY A 429 -15.40 -30.39 0.08
C GLY A 429 -15.50 -29.87 1.51
N GLN A 430 -14.73 -28.86 1.88
CA GLN A 430 -14.74 -28.30 3.24
C GLN A 430 -15.89 -27.32 3.49
N THR A 431 -16.37 -26.63 2.45
CA THR A 431 -17.53 -25.76 2.53
C THR A 431 -18.42 -26.01 1.31
N SER A 432 -19.67 -26.37 1.53
CA SER A 432 -20.64 -26.73 0.49
C SER A 432 -20.92 -25.61 -0.53
N ASN A 433 -20.57 -24.39 -0.22
CA ASN A 433 -20.87 -23.19 -1.01
C ASN A 433 -19.61 -22.53 -1.58
N ARG A 434 -18.49 -23.23 -1.64
CA ARG A 434 -17.25 -22.67 -2.17
C ARG A 434 -17.36 -22.58 -3.70
N PRO A 435 -17.38 -21.37 -4.28
CA PRO A 435 -17.43 -21.22 -5.73
C PRO A 435 -16.11 -21.65 -6.38
N ASP A 436 -16.14 -21.86 -7.67
CA ASP A 436 -14.93 -22.04 -8.47
C ASP A 436 -14.02 -20.81 -8.34
N PRO A 437 -12.70 -20.97 -8.50
CA PRO A 437 -11.80 -19.83 -8.50
C PRO A 437 -12.20 -18.84 -9.56
N PRO A 438 -12.04 -17.54 -9.31
CA PRO A 438 -12.32 -16.54 -10.32
C PRO A 438 -11.42 -16.76 -11.54
N PRO A 439 -11.92 -16.49 -12.75
CA PRO A 439 -11.08 -16.58 -13.94
C PRO A 439 -9.88 -15.64 -13.77
N PRO A 440 -8.72 -15.97 -14.35
CA PRO A 440 -7.56 -15.11 -14.29
C PRO A 440 -7.91 -13.72 -14.85
N MET A 441 -7.66 -12.69 -14.07
CA MET A 441 -7.91 -11.32 -14.51
C MET A 441 -6.84 -10.92 -15.53
N GLU A 442 -7.23 -10.25 -16.60
CA GLU A 442 -6.34 -9.91 -17.73
C GLU A 442 -5.15 -9.01 -17.34
N ALA A 443 -5.28 -8.25 -16.26
CA ALA A 443 -4.19 -7.48 -15.70
C ALA A 443 -4.43 -7.21 -14.22
N GLY A 444 -3.58 -7.70 -13.33
CA GLY A 444 -3.63 -7.36 -11.92
C GLY A 444 -2.94 -8.34 -10.99
N TYR A 445 -2.85 -7.92 -9.75
CA TYR A 445 -2.20 -8.66 -8.68
C TYR A 445 -2.79 -10.05 -8.43
N SER A 446 -4.11 -10.22 -8.62
CA SER A 446 -4.79 -11.50 -8.45
C SER A 446 -4.26 -12.60 -9.36
N GLN A 447 -3.68 -12.27 -10.52
CA GLN A 447 -3.00 -13.23 -11.39
C GLN A 447 -1.73 -13.80 -10.76
N PHE A 448 -1.03 -13.01 -9.96
CA PHE A 448 0.26 -13.40 -9.38
C PHE A 448 0.08 -14.33 -8.19
N PHE A 449 -1.01 -14.17 -7.44
CA PHE A 449 -1.27 -14.90 -6.22
C PHE A 449 -2.18 -16.12 -6.44
N GLN A 450 -2.71 -16.32 -7.65
CA GLN A 450 -3.61 -17.43 -7.97
C GLN A 450 -4.67 -17.63 -6.89
N LEU A 451 -5.43 -16.59 -6.60
CA LEU A 451 -6.44 -16.61 -5.55
C LEU A 451 -7.54 -17.63 -5.87
N TYR A 452 -7.60 -18.69 -5.08
CA TYR A 452 -8.59 -19.76 -5.21
C TYR A 452 -9.91 -19.43 -4.52
N TRP A 453 -10.06 -18.26 -3.96
CA TRP A 453 -11.32 -17.82 -3.38
C TRP A 453 -11.96 -16.71 -4.21
N SER A 454 -13.27 -16.68 -4.17
CA SER A 454 -14.06 -15.57 -4.67
C SER A 454 -14.39 -14.60 -3.53
N LYS A 455 -15.00 -13.47 -3.92
CA LYS A 455 -15.43 -12.38 -3.07
C LYS A 455 -16.24 -12.79 -1.83
N ASP A 456 -17.07 -13.83 -1.96
CA ASP A 456 -17.98 -14.31 -0.92
C ASP A 456 -17.55 -15.63 -0.30
N ASN A 457 -16.30 -16.06 -0.56
CA ASN A 457 -15.80 -17.36 -0.16
C ASN A 457 -14.73 -17.23 0.91
N ASN A 458 -14.86 -18.04 1.96
CA ASN A 458 -13.82 -18.17 2.96
C ASN A 458 -12.72 -19.11 2.44
N PRO A 459 -11.49 -18.64 2.27
CA PRO A 459 -10.37 -19.49 1.91
C PRO A 459 -10.09 -20.50 3.03
N SER A 460 -9.52 -21.65 2.66
CA SER A 460 -8.96 -22.58 3.63
C SER A 460 -7.71 -22.00 4.29
N SER A 461 -7.30 -22.58 5.42
CA SER A 461 -6.03 -22.22 6.06
C SER A 461 -4.83 -22.41 5.13
N LEU A 462 -4.86 -23.41 4.26
CA LEU A 462 -3.81 -23.64 3.27
C LEU A 462 -3.74 -22.54 2.21
N GLU A 463 -4.88 -22.09 1.70
CA GLU A 463 -4.93 -20.99 0.73
C GLU A 463 -4.47 -19.68 1.34
N LEU A 464 -4.86 -19.39 2.58
CA LEU A 464 -4.37 -18.22 3.31
C LEU A 464 -2.85 -18.27 3.51
N LYS A 465 -2.29 -19.44 3.86
CA LYS A 465 -0.84 -19.59 4.02
C LYS A 465 -0.08 -19.36 2.72
N VAL A 466 -0.56 -19.90 1.60
CA VAL A 466 0.09 -19.65 0.30
C VAL A 466 -0.01 -18.20 -0.10
N LEU A 467 -1.15 -17.57 0.14
CA LEU A 467 -1.30 -16.13 -0.09
C LEU A 467 -0.29 -15.33 0.75
N GLU A 468 -0.22 -15.60 2.05
CA GLU A 468 0.71 -14.95 2.98
C GLU A 468 2.17 -15.15 2.56
N MET A 469 2.54 -16.37 2.13
CA MET A 469 3.86 -16.63 1.56
C MET A 469 4.16 -15.74 0.34
N GLY A 470 3.18 -15.55 -0.55
CA GLY A 470 3.33 -14.77 -1.78
C GLY A 470 3.31 -13.27 -1.56
N GLU A 471 2.44 -12.78 -0.68
CA GLU A 471 2.24 -11.35 -0.42
C GLU A 471 3.20 -10.78 0.63
N ASN A 472 3.61 -11.58 1.59
CA ASN A 472 4.38 -11.09 2.73
C ASN A 472 5.78 -11.72 2.80
N ASP A 473 5.87 -13.06 2.93
CA ASP A 473 7.14 -13.69 3.27
C ASP A 473 8.17 -13.63 2.14
N LEU A 474 7.75 -13.92 0.93
CA LEU A 474 8.60 -13.85 -0.26
C LEU A 474 9.04 -12.42 -0.58
N PRO A 475 8.14 -11.41 -0.63
CA PRO A 475 8.53 -10.02 -0.80
C PRO A 475 9.46 -9.53 0.31
N LYS A 476 9.19 -9.81 1.58
CA LYS A 476 10.08 -9.44 2.70
C LYS A 476 11.46 -10.06 2.56
N GLY A 477 11.52 -11.33 2.19
CA GLY A 477 12.80 -12.00 1.93
C GLY A 477 13.58 -11.35 0.80
N HIS A 478 12.93 -11.05 -0.32
CA HIS A 478 13.51 -10.35 -1.47
C HIS A 478 13.94 -8.93 -1.13
N VAL A 479 13.06 -8.14 -0.53
CA VAL A 479 13.34 -6.75 -0.16
C VAL A 479 14.50 -6.67 0.82
N GLY A 480 14.58 -7.60 1.78
CA GLY A 480 15.72 -7.67 2.69
C GLY A 480 17.05 -7.93 1.98
N LEU A 481 17.08 -8.84 1.00
CA LEU A 481 18.24 -9.07 0.14
C LEU A 481 18.59 -7.83 -0.68
N ALA A 482 17.61 -7.21 -1.33
CA ALA A 482 17.79 -6.02 -2.15
C ALA A 482 18.31 -4.80 -1.36
N HIS A 483 17.94 -4.70 -0.07
CA HIS A 483 18.38 -3.63 0.82
C HIS A 483 19.54 -4.03 1.75
N VAL A 484 20.35 -4.98 1.31
CA VAL A 484 21.62 -5.43 1.92
C VAL A 484 21.48 -5.87 3.39
N ASN A 485 20.37 -6.54 3.69
CA ASN A 485 20.07 -7.07 5.03
C ASN A 485 19.80 -8.58 5.04
N PRO A 486 20.75 -9.43 4.57
CA PRO A 486 20.50 -10.87 4.40
C PRO A 486 20.40 -11.63 5.72
N GLY A 487 21.18 -11.24 6.74
CA GLY A 487 21.24 -11.96 8.02
C GLY A 487 20.21 -11.50 9.05
N GLY A 488 19.63 -10.32 8.86
CA GLY A 488 18.59 -9.79 9.73
C GLY A 488 17.21 -9.96 9.11
N PHE A 489 16.76 -8.92 8.41
CA PHE A 489 15.41 -8.83 7.89
C PHE A 489 15.02 -9.99 6.95
N THR A 490 15.89 -10.35 5.99
CA THR A 490 15.63 -11.47 5.08
C THR A 490 15.37 -12.77 5.82
N TYR A 491 16.20 -13.08 6.82
CA TYR A 491 16.09 -14.34 7.55
C TYR A 491 14.90 -14.34 8.50
N THR A 492 14.70 -13.26 9.29
CA THR A 492 13.68 -13.21 10.34
C THR A 492 12.27 -12.98 9.81
N GLU A 493 12.14 -12.10 8.82
CA GLU A 493 10.83 -11.65 8.31
C GLU A 493 10.42 -12.36 7.00
N GLY A 494 11.36 -12.93 6.25
CA GLY A 494 11.09 -13.59 4.99
C GLY A 494 11.34 -15.10 5.04
N TRP A 495 12.61 -15.52 5.10
CA TRP A 495 13.01 -16.92 4.98
C TRP A 495 12.44 -17.81 6.08
N GLY A 496 12.50 -17.39 7.33
CA GLY A 496 12.00 -18.17 8.46
C GLY A 496 10.49 -18.42 8.39
N PRO A 497 9.65 -17.36 8.28
CA PRO A 497 8.21 -17.49 8.08
C PRO A 497 7.85 -18.36 6.87
N LEU A 498 8.45 -18.08 5.70
CA LEU A 498 8.19 -18.81 4.46
C LEU A 498 8.47 -20.31 4.59
N ASN A 499 9.58 -20.71 5.21
CA ASN A 499 9.87 -22.12 5.44
C ASN A 499 8.90 -22.76 6.44
N ARG A 500 8.47 -22.03 7.46
CA ARG A 500 7.47 -22.53 8.41
C ARG A 500 6.16 -22.80 7.70
N ALA A 501 5.66 -21.82 6.94
CA ALA A 501 4.43 -21.97 6.17
C ALA A 501 4.53 -23.14 5.17
N TYR A 502 5.67 -23.29 4.51
CA TYR A 502 5.91 -24.40 3.60
C TYR A 502 5.78 -25.77 4.29
N VAL A 503 6.42 -25.95 5.46
CA VAL A 503 6.32 -27.21 6.23
C VAL A 503 4.89 -27.47 6.67
N GLU A 504 4.21 -26.45 7.19
CA GLU A 504 2.82 -26.56 7.62
C GLU A 504 1.87 -26.94 6.47
N ILE A 505 2.10 -26.40 5.27
CA ILE A 505 1.33 -26.77 4.06
C ILE A 505 1.55 -28.23 3.70
N GLN A 506 2.78 -28.73 3.75
CA GLN A 506 3.09 -30.14 3.47
C GLN A 506 2.45 -31.10 4.48
N ASP A 507 2.52 -30.74 5.77
CA ASP A 507 1.91 -31.55 6.84
C ASP A 507 0.38 -31.60 6.69
N GLU A 508 -0.25 -30.47 6.41
CA GLU A 508 -1.70 -30.40 6.23
C GLU A 508 -2.17 -31.10 4.96
N ASN A 509 -1.42 -31.01 3.86
CA ASN A 509 -1.65 -31.77 2.65
C ASN A 509 -1.63 -33.30 2.94
N THR A 510 -0.64 -33.75 3.68
CA THR A 510 -0.53 -35.17 4.07
C THR A 510 -1.76 -35.60 4.88
N LYS A 511 -2.12 -34.86 5.92
CA LYS A 511 -3.29 -35.14 6.78
C LYS A 511 -4.60 -35.16 6.00
N LEU A 512 -4.79 -34.23 5.06
CA LEU A 512 -6.00 -34.16 4.22
C LEU A 512 -6.09 -35.42 3.34
N ARG A 513 -5.01 -35.79 2.67
CA ARG A 513 -4.96 -36.99 1.80
C ARG A 513 -5.21 -38.28 2.59
N GLU A 514 -4.60 -38.41 3.76
CA GLU A 514 -4.84 -39.57 4.65
C GLU A 514 -6.29 -39.60 5.13
N THR A 515 -6.87 -38.44 5.49
CA THR A 515 -8.27 -38.34 5.94
C THR A 515 -9.24 -38.73 4.83
N VAL A 516 -9.02 -38.30 3.59
CA VAL A 516 -9.83 -38.70 2.44
C VAL A 516 -9.72 -40.17 2.16
N ALA A 517 -8.50 -40.74 2.17
CA ALA A 517 -8.27 -42.16 1.99
C ALA A 517 -8.96 -43.00 3.07
N LEU A 518 -8.89 -42.55 4.34
CA LEU A 518 -9.55 -43.22 5.45
C LEU A 518 -11.08 -43.21 5.31
N LYS A 519 -11.66 -42.04 4.96
CA LYS A 519 -13.12 -41.92 4.71
C LYS A 519 -13.59 -42.82 3.58
N ALA A 520 -12.82 -42.89 2.48
CA ALA A 520 -13.12 -43.78 1.36
C ALA A 520 -13.06 -45.27 1.78
N ARG A 521 -12.08 -45.65 2.62
CA ARG A 521 -11.96 -47.01 3.17
C ARG A 521 -13.15 -47.36 4.07
N ILE A 522 -13.57 -46.45 4.95
CA ILE A 522 -14.76 -46.60 5.80
C ILE A 522 -16.00 -46.81 4.95
N ALA A 523 -16.25 -45.95 3.97
CA ALA A 523 -17.40 -46.05 3.06
C ALA A 523 -17.42 -47.41 2.31
N ASN A 524 -16.29 -47.90 1.84
CA ASN A 524 -16.17 -49.20 1.23
C ASN A 524 -16.49 -50.37 2.19
N LEU A 525 -16.07 -50.28 3.44
CA LEU A 525 -16.38 -51.26 4.46
C LEU A 525 -17.88 -51.28 4.81
N GLU A 526 -18.49 -50.09 4.93
CA GLU A 526 -19.92 -49.94 5.16
C GLU A 526 -20.75 -50.47 3.97
N ALA A 527 -20.35 -50.18 2.74
CA ALA A 527 -21.01 -50.70 1.53
C ALA A 527 -20.91 -52.25 1.47
N LYS A 528 -19.74 -52.82 1.80
CA LYS A 528 -19.58 -54.29 1.87
C LYS A 528 -20.44 -54.90 2.98
N ARG A 529 -20.57 -54.24 4.12
CA ARG A 529 -21.44 -54.68 5.21
C ARG A 529 -22.93 -54.66 4.80
N HIS A 530 -23.36 -53.59 4.11
CA HIS A 530 -24.73 -53.49 3.59
C HIS A 530 -25.01 -54.57 2.53
N SER A 531 -24.11 -54.84 1.60
CA SER A 531 -24.31 -55.87 0.60
C SER A 531 -24.37 -57.27 1.22
N SER A 532 -23.53 -57.55 2.23
CA SER A 532 -23.58 -58.86 2.92
C SER A 532 -24.86 -59.04 3.75
N LEU A 533 -25.45 -57.97 4.28
CA LEU A 533 -26.74 -58.00 4.99
C LEU A 533 -27.93 -58.19 4.02
N LEU A 534 -27.82 -57.65 2.80
CA LEU A 534 -28.84 -57.86 1.74
C LEU A 534 -28.76 -59.27 1.16
N ASP A 535 -27.60 -59.87 1.00
CA ASP A 535 -27.40 -61.25 0.58
C ASP A 535 -27.99 -62.29 1.57
N ILE A 536 -27.95 -61.99 2.87
CA ILE A 536 -28.57 -62.85 3.90
C ILE A 536 -30.10 -62.79 3.82
N ASN A 537 -30.69 -61.75 3.25
CA ASN A 537 -32.15 -61.60 3.09
C ASN A 537 -32.69 -62.17 1.76
N SER A 538 -31.83 -62.54 0.81
CA SER A 538 -32.24 -62.91 -0.54
C SER A 538 -32.21 -64.42 -0.84
N THR A 539 -31.69 -65.25 0.04
CA THR A 539 -31.61 -66.67 -0.19
C THR A 539 -32.47 -67.49 0.82
N GLU A 540 -33.09 -68.50 0.32
CA GLU A 540 -34.11 -69.37 0.92
C GLU A 540 -33.71 -70.12 2.21
N ASP A 541 -32.76 -69.69 2.98
CA ASP A 541 -32.33 -70.31 4.25
C ASP A 541 -33.08 -69.74 5.47
N LYS A 542 -34.41 -69.70 5.37
CA LYS A 542 -35.26 -69.39 6.54
C LYS A 542 -35.35 -70.51 7.57
N ILE A 543 -34.57 -71.55 7.50
CA ILE A 543 -34.70 -72.75 8.36
C ILE A 543 -33.62 -72.87 9.42
N SER A 544 -32.53 -72.11 9.43
CA SER A 544 -31.50 -72.24 10.48
C SER A 544 -31.35 -71.13 11.49
N LEU A 545 -32.14 -70.09 11.43
CA LEU A 545 -32.02 -68.96 12.34
C LEU A 545 -32.70 -69.09 13.71
N GLY A 546 -33.35 -70.22 13.98
CA GLY A 546 -33.96 -70.49 15.30
C GLY A 546 -32.97 -70.79 16.42
N GLY A 547 -31.70 -71.05 16.09
CA GLY A 547 -30.70 -71.48 17.07
C GLY A 547 -29.64 -70.47 17.49
N LEU A 548 -29.48 -69.36 16.76
CA LEU A 548 -28.40 -68.40 17.00
C LEU A 548 -28.86 -67.04 17.60
N GLY A 549 -30.15 -66.82 17.70
CA GLY A 549 -30.70 -65.59 18.27
C GLY A 549 -30.45 -65.34 19.78
N GLY A 550 -30.11 -66.38 20.52
CA GLY A 550 -29.85 -66.29 21.97
C GLY A 550 -28.43 -65.86 22.33
N GLY A 551 -27.45 -66.14 21.46
CA GLY A 551 -26.03 -65.91 21.76
C GLY A 551 -25.55 -64.46 21.48
N MET A 552 -26.15 -63.78 20.49
CA MET A 552 -25.71 -62.40 20.13
C MET A 552 -26.28 -61.34 21.05
N LEU A 553 -27.42 -61.54 21.70
CA LEU A 553 -27.97 -60.59 22.69
C LEU A 553 -27.13 -60.57 23.98
N LEU A 554 -26.46 -61.66 24.33
CA LEU A 554 -25.55 -61.69 25.50
C LEU A 554 -24.22 -61.01 25.25
N ALA A 555 -23.67 -61.07 24.03
CA ALA A 555 -22.40 -60.43 23.68
C ALA A 555 -22.53 -58.90 23.54
N GLY A 556 -23.66 -58.39 23.02
CA GLY A 556 -23.92 -56.98 22.89
C GLY A 556 -24.12 -56.26 24.24
N THR A 557 -24.73 -56.92 25.21
CA THR A 557 -24.94 -56.37 26.56
C THR A 557 -23.66 -56.35 27.40
N ILE A 558 -22.73 -57.26 27.19
CA ILE A 558 -21.40 -57.28 27.85
C ILE A 558 -20.51 -56.18 27.32
N ALA A 559 -20.53 -55.89 26.00
CA ALA A 559 -19.75 -54.79 25.38
C ALA A 559 -20.24 -53.39 25.81
N LEU A 560 -21.57 -53.22 25.93
CA LEU A 560 -22.16 -51.96 26.42
C LEU A 560 -21.95 -51.73 27.93
N ALA A 561 -21.90 -52.79 28.73
CA ALA A 561 -21.59 -52.69 30.14
C ALA A 561 -20.10 -52.41 30.42
N GLY A 562 -19.19 -52.89 29.57
CA GLY A 562 -17.75 -52.60 29.62
C GLY A 562 -17.43 -51.15 29.26
N TRP A 563 -18.14 -50.59 28.27
CA TRP A 563 -17.95 -49.21 27.85
C TRP A 563 -18.47 -48.19 28.88
N ARG A 564 -19.60 -48.44 29.48
CA ARG A 564 -20.13 -47.57 30.56
C ARG A 564 -19.31 -47.62 31.86
N ARG A 565 -18.49 -48.64 32.09
CA ARG A 565 -17.59 -48.67 33.27
C ARG A 565 -16.29 -47.90 33.04
N ARG A 566 -15.83 -47.76 31.78
CA ARG A 566 -14.65 -46.92 31.47
C ARG A 566 -14.91 -45.44 31.58
N GLU A 567 -16.12 -44.94 31.20
CA GLU A 567 -16.47 -43.55 31.31
C GLU A 567 -16.66 -43.03 32.76
N LYS A 568 -16.84 -43.94 33.75
CA LYS A 568 -16.93 -43.59 35.17
C LYS A 568 -15.62 -43.59 35.95
N SER A 569 -14.51 -44.03 35.29
CA SER A 569 -13.17 -44.06 35.89
C SER A 569 -12.28 -42.90 35.50
N GLU A 570 -12.74 -42.03 34.56
CA GLU A 570 -11.97 -40.87 34.06
C GLU A 570 -12.67 -39.52 34.37
N ARG A 571 -13.56 -39.51 35.39
CA ARG A 571 -14.07 -38.23 35.96
C ARG A 571 -13.67 -38.08 37.40
#